data_3ccc4b3c5f003f9d842ba4da56060b86
#
_entry.id   3ccc4b3c5f003f9d842ba4da56060b86
#
_cell.length_a   1.000
_cell.length_b   1.000
_cell.length_c   1.000
_cell.angle_alpha   90.00
_cell.angle_beta   90.00
_cell.angle_gamma   90.00
#
_symmetry.space_group_name_H-M   'P 1'
#
loop_
_entity.id
_entity.type
_entity.pdbx_description
1 polymer ?
#
loop_
_entity_poly.entity_id
_entity_poly.type
_entity_poly.pdbx_seq_one_letter_code
_entity_poly.pdbx_strand_id
1 'polypeptide(L)'
;MIERPHEVVFREVETPVCGPGDVLVRSKLAGVCRTDIEVLAGELDRRWVRYPCIPGHEWSGVVESVGADVRDLAAGDRVVCEGFCYCGKCRRCRAGDTHLCEEYDQLGFTRGGGYGELVVAPRRVVHRLPERVSLDAAVLIEPASVVLRGLLRARPAAGESIGVVGVGTLGALTVTLARLFSPATVVAYGVRREELELARLLGADETADVSGGKAPHEGDLDVVVETAGAVPAIELATRLPREGGRIVALGIAGEGRELCVPADRFVLRDLELIGSVGYTTAVWGRVVEVLAAGLVDFDPIVTHRFPAERFEDAFRLMTEREGIVGKVLLEHGG
;
A
#
# COMPACT_ATOMS: atom_id res chain seq x y z
N MET A 1 -12.81 -1.31 -16.60
CA MET A 1 -12.64 0.16 -16.71
C MET A 1 -13.79 0.86 -15.99
N ILE A 2 -13.50 1.87 -15.20
CA ILE A 2 -14.51 2.76 -14.57
C ILE A 2 -14.75 3.91 -15.55
N GLU A 3 -15.93 3.95 -16.15
CA GLU A 3 -16.31 5.00 -17.12
C GLU A 3 -16.51 6.34 -16.41
N ARG A 4 -17.19 6.29 -15.27
CA ARG A 4 -17.47 7.40 -14.35
C ARG A 4 -17.83 6.82 -12.98
N PRO A 5 -17.92 7.64 -11.92
CA PRO A 5 -18.39 7.17 -10.62
C PRO A 5 -19.62 6.29 -10.71
N HIS A 6 -19.61 5.16 -9.99
CA HIS A 6 -20.64 4.12 -9.94
C HIS A 6 -20.91 3.36 -11.25
N GLU A 7 -20.08 3.54 -12.29
CA GLU A 7 -20.26 2.84 -13.55
C GLU A 7 -18.95 2.15 -13.96
N VAL A 8 -18.96 0.83 -13.92
CA VAL A 8 -17.83 -0.01 -14.31
C VAL A 8 -18.25 -0.93 -15.45
N VAL A 9 -17.35 -1.11 -16.40
CA VAL A 9 -17.56 -1.99 -17.56
C VAL A 9 -16.33 -2.89 -17.77
N PHE A 10 -16.58 -4.13 -18.13
CA PHE A 10 -15.55 -5.04 -18.62
C PHE A 10 -15.66 -5.10 -20.15
N ARG A 11 -14.66 -4.62 -20.86
CA ARG A 11 -14.66 -4.56 -22.31
C ARG A 11 -13.27 -4.56 -22.90
N GLU A 12 -13.17 -4.91 -24.17
CA GLU A 12 -11.96 -4.71 -24.95
C GLU A 12 -11.69 -3.21 -25.17
N VAL A 13 -10.42 -2.84 -25.08
CA VAL A 13 -9.91 -1.49 -25.35
C VAL A 13 -8.73 -1.58 -26.31
N GLU A 14 -8.39 -0.46 -26.96
CA GLU A 14 -7.21 -0.41 -27.81
C GLU A 14 -5.94 -0.70 -27.00
N THR A 15 -5.03 -1.49 -27.60
CA THR A 15 -3.72 -1.75 -27.01
C THR A 15 -2.97 -0.43 -26.83
N PRO A 16 -2.48 -0.12 -25.60
CA PRO A 16 -1.79 1.12 -25.38
C PRO A 16 -0.48 1.20 -26.15
N VAL A 17 -0.17 2.38 -26.69
CA VAL A 17 1.04 2.62 -27.50
C VAL A 17 2.26 2.74 -26.60
N CYS A 18 3.27 1.89 -26.81
CA CYS A 18 4.56 1.95 -26.13
C CYS A 18 5.45 3.00 -26.80
N GLY A 19 5.72 4.10 -26.07
CA GLY A 19 6.63 5.16 -26.52
C GLY A 19 8.12 4.75 -26.44
N PRO A 20 9.05 5.54 -27.00
CA PRO A 20 10.46 5.17 -27.03
C PRO A 20 11.09 4.91 -25.62
N GLY A 21 10.69 5.65 -24.61
CA GLY A 21 11.18 5.51 -23.22
C GLY A 21 10.29 4.69 -22.31
N ASP A 22 9.28 3.99 -22.86
CA ASP A 22 8.30 3.24 -22.11
C ASP A 22 8.51 1.73 -22.20
N VAL A 23 7.83 1.00 -21.35
CA VAL A 23 7.76 -0.46 -21.31
C VAL A 23 6.29 -0.85 -21.37
N LEU A 24 5.94 -1.74 -22.29
CA LEU A 24 4.64 -2.40 -22.33
C LEU A 24 4.73 -3.67 -21.51
N VAL A 25 3.90 -3.77 -20.49
CA VAL A 25 3.89 -4.90 -19.56
C VAL A 25 2.55 -5.61 -19.64
N ARG A 26 2.59 -6.93 -19.77
CA ARG A 26 1.43 -7.79 -19.58
C ARG A 26 1.21 -7.98 -18.09
N SER A 27 0.16 -7.35 -17.55
CA SER A 27 -0.27 -7.55 -16.17
C SER A 27 -0.65 -9.02 -15.95
N LYS A 28 -0.15 -9.61 -14.88
CA LYS A 28 -0.48 -10.98 -14.49
C LYS A 28 -1.34 -11.02 -13.24
N LEU A 29 -0.98 -10.20 -12.27
CA LEU A 29 -1.67 -10.11 -11.00
C LEU A 29 -1.85 -8.63 -10.63
N ALA A 30 -3.03 -8.26 -10.16
CA ALA A 30 -3.32 -6.94 -9.64
C ALA A 30 -4.02 -7.03 -8.28
N GLY A 31 -3.53 -6.28 -7.29
CA GLY A 31 -4.10 -6.18 -5.96
C GLY A 31 -5.34 -5.28 -5.94
N VAL A 32 -6.37 -5.71 -5.21
CA VAL A 32 -7.51 -4.85 -4.92
C VAL A 32 -7.21 -4.03 -3.68
N CYS A 33 -7.26 -2.72 -3.83
CA CYS A 33 -7.09 -1.74 -2.76
C CYS A 33 -8.44 -1.07 -2.43
N ARG A 34 -8.59 -0.59 -1.20
CA ARG A 34 -9.74 0.22 -0.83
C ARG A 34 -9.90 1.45 -1.73
N THR A 35 -8.79 2.05 -2.13
CA THR A 35 -8.78 3.22 -3.01
C THR A 35 -9.41 2.94 -4.37
N ASP A 36 -9.34 1.71 -4.91
CA ASP A 36 -10.02 1.36 -6.16
C ASP A 36 -11.55 1.40 -5.99
N ILE A 37 -12.04 1.03 -4.80
CA ILE A 37 -13.46 1.12 -4.44
C ILE A 37 -13.87 2.60 -4.30
N GLU A 38 -13.03 3.43 -3.69
CA GLU A 38 -13.23 4.87 -3.55
C GLU A 38 -13.22 5.59 -4.92
N VAL A 39 -12.37 5.14 -5.86
CA VAL A 39 -12.41 5.59 -7.26
C VAL A 39 -13.75 5.24 -7.90
N LEU A 40 -14.22 4.01 -7.73
CA LEU A 40 -15.53 3.58 -8.25
C LEU A 40 -16.68 4.37 -7.62
N ALA A 41 -16.61 4.64 -6.32
CA ALA A 41 -17.61 5.44 -5.60
C ALA A 41 -17.55 6.95 -5.94
N GLY A 42 -16.49 7.43 -6.59
CA GLY A 42 -16.30 8.85 -6.91
C GLY A 42 -15.93 9.69 -5.69
N GLU A 43 -15.37 9.07 -4.65
CA GLU A 43 -14.98 9.74 -3.39
C GLU A 43 -13.64 10.46 -3.48
N LEU A 44 -12.84 10.20 -4.53
CA LEU A 44 -11.57 10.88 -4.74
C LEU A 44 -11.75 12.19 -5.51
N ASP A 45 -11.02 13.23 -5.08
CA ASP A 45 -10.93 14.50 -5.81
C ASP A 45 -10.44 14.26 -7.25
N ARG A 46 -11.08 14.93 -8.21
CA ARG A 46 -10.77 14.82 -9.64
C ARG A 46 -9.35 15.25 -10.03
N ARG A 47 -8.63 15.90 -9.17
CA ARG A 47 -7.19 16.17 -9.37
C ARG A 47 -6.35 14.90 -9.31
N TRP A 48 -6.82 13.85 -8.63
CA TRP A 48 -6.11 12.59 -8.44
C TRP A 48 -6.53 11.49 -9.41
N VAL A 49 -7.73 11.57 -10.00
CA VAL A 49 -8.27 10.54 -10.90
C VAL A 49 -8.87 11.15 -12.17
N ARG A 50 -8.66 10.49 -13.31
CA ARG A 50 -9.26 10.85 -14.60
C ARG A 50 -10.15 9.72 -15.09
N TYR A 51 -11.41 10.03 -15.33
CA TYR A 51 -12.35 9.09 -15.95
C TYR A 51 -12.42 9.31 -17.47
N PRO A 52 -12.56 8.26 -18.29
CA PRO A 52 -12.57 6.84 -17.89
C PRO A 52 -11.21 6.38 -17.38
N CYS A 53 -11.20 5.46 -16.41
CA CYS A 53 -10.01 4.98 -15.73
C CYS A 53 -9.94 3.45 -15.76
N ILE A 54 -8.80 2.88 -16.07
CA ILE A 54 -8.50 1.46 -15.80
C ILE A 54 -7.75 1.42 -14.47
N PRO A 55 -8.36 0.91 -13.38
CA PRO A 55 -7.75 0.90 -12.06
C PRO A 55 -6.58 -0.07 -11.92
N GLY A 56 -6.08 -0.21 -10.69
CA GLY A 56 -5.02 -1.13 -10.31
C GLY A 56 -3.66 -0.45 -10.27
N HIS A 57 -3.26 -0.02 -9.09
CA HIS A 57 -1.97 0.63 -8.84
C HIS A 57 -0.98 -0.29 -8.13
N GLU A 58 -1.44 -1.46 -7.67
CA GLU A 58 -0.68 -2.54 -7.05
C GLU A 58 -0.69 -3.75 -8.00
N TRP A 59 0.37 -3.99 -8.77
CA TRP A 59 0.35 -5.05 -9.77
C TRP A 59 1.73 -5.53 -10.16
N SER A 60 1.80 -6.75 -10.68
CA SER A 60 3.01 -7.38 -11.19
C SER A 60 2.73 -8.03 -12.55
N GLY A 61 3.77 -8.21 -13.35
CA GLY A 61 3.59 -8.75 -14.68
C GLY A 61 4.89 -9.14 -15.37
N VAL A 62 4.78 -9.30 -16.70
CA VAL A 62 5.88 -9.68 -17.57
C VAL A 62 5.99 -8.67 -18.71
N VAL A 63 7.20 -8.24 -19.04
CA VAL A 63 7.46 -7.33 -20.15
C VAL A 63 7.00 -7.97 -21.44
N GLU A 64 6.09 -7.31 -22.16
CA GLU A 64 5.62 -7.69 -23.50
C GLU A 64 6.55 -7.13 -24.56
N SER A 65 6.87 -5.83 -24.45
CA SER A 65 7.81 -5.14 -25.35
C SER A 65 8.38 -3.90 -24.68
N VAL A 66 9.46 -3.38 -25.23
CA VAL A 66 10.15 -2.19 -24.76
C VAL A 66 10.29 -1.16 -25.86
N GLY A 67 10.24 0.12 -25.51
CA GLY A 67 10.52 1.23 -26.42
C GLY A 67 11.98 1.29 -26.85
N ALA A 68 12.24 2.00 -27.95
CA ALA A 68 13.55 2.03 -28.60
C ALA A 68 14.71 2.57 -27.72
N ASP A 69 14.40 3.37 -26.68
CA ASP A 69 15.40 3.94 -25.76
C ASP A 69 15.67 3.07 -24.52
N VAL A 70 14.87 2.02 -24.30
CA VAL A 70 15.03 1.10 -23.17
C VAL A 70 16.09 0.04 -23.52
N ARG A 71 17.12 -0.12 -22.68
CA ARG A 71 18.29 -0.98 -22.96
C ARG A 71 18.51 -2.07 -21.91
N ASP A 72 17.84 -2.00 -20.78
CA ASP A 72 18.12 -2.82 -19.60
C ASP A 72 16.94 -3.72 -19.20
N LEU A 73 15.87 -3.75 -20.02
CA LEU A 73 14.77 -4.69 -19.94
C LEU A 73 14.53 -5.34 -21.30
N ALA A 74 13.97 -6.53 -21.28
CA ALA A 74 13.59 -7.29 -22.49
C ALA A 74 12.24 -7.98 -22.31
N ALA A 75 11.59 -8.34 -23.41
CA ALA A 75 10.41 -9.19 -23.39
C ALA A 75 10.67 -10.48 -22.61
N GLY A 76 9.74 -10.86 -21.74
CA GLY A 76 9.85 -12.00 -20.84
C GLY A 76 10.40 -11.65 -19.43
N ASP A 77 10.97 -10.47 -19.22
CA ASP A 77 11.40 -10.04 -17.88
C ASP A 77 10.18 -9.93 -16.95
N ARG A 78 10.30 -10.51 -15.75
CA ARG A 78 9.31 -10.35 -14.68
C ARG A 78 9.52 -9.01 -13.99
N VAL A 79 8.45 -8.23 -13.86
CA VAL A 79 8.53 -6.85 -13.37
C VAL A 79 7.40 -6.49 -12.41
N VAL A 80 7.65 -5.46 -11.62
CA VAL A 80 6.70 -4.72 -10.82
C VAL A 80 6.88 -3.23 -11.09
N CYS A 81 5.80 -2.45 -11.00
CA CYS A 81 5.85 -1.03 -11.34
C CYS A 81 5.43 -0.16 -10.17
N GLU A 82 6.17 0.94 -9.94
CA GLU A 82 5.70 2.00 -9.05
C GLU A 82 4.40 2.60 -9.63
N GLY A 83 3.44 2.92 -8.76
CA GLY A 83 2.23 3.63 -9.16
C GLY A 83 2.54 5.06 -9.63
N PHE A 84 3.40 5.79 -8.90
CA PHE A 84 3.73 7.18 -9.20
C PHE A 84 4.67 7.32 -10.41
N CYS A 85 4.16 7.91 -11.50
CA CYS A 85 4.93 8.22 -12.71
C CYS A 85 5.62 9.58 -12.57
N TYR A 86 6.50 9.74 -11.59
CA TYR A 86 7.17 11.01 -11.29
C TYR A 86 7.97 11.57 -12.46
N CYS A 87 8.06 12.91 -12.59
CA CYS A 87 8.68 13.57 -13.76
C CYS A 87 10.22 13.52 -13.75
N GLY A 88 10.87 13.32 -12.61
CA GLY A 88 12.34 13.26 -12.46
C GLY A 88 13.06 14.62 -12.50
N LYS A 89 12.39 15.71 -12.86
CA LYS A 89 13.01 17.03 -13.13
C LYS A 89 12.59 18.16 -12.16
N CYS A 90 11.44 18.06 -11.50
CA CYS A 90 10.98 19.08 -10.56
C CYS A 90 11.81 19.12 -9.27
N ARG A 91 11.62 20.14 -8.46
CA ARG A 91 12.37 20.30 -7.20
C ARG A 91 12.18 19.11 -6.27
N ARG A 92 10.96 18.58 -6.17
CA ARG A 92 10.64 17.41 -5.32
C ARG A 92 11.34 16.16 -5.79
N CYS A 93 11.28 15.85 -7.08
CA CYS A 93 11.98 14.69 -7.64
C CYS A 93 13.50 14.78 -7.45
N ARG A 94 14.12 15.96 -7.66
CA ARG A 94 15.55 16.15 -7.44
C ARG A 94 15.96 16.01 -5.96
N ALA A 95 15.04 16.27 -5.02
CA ALA A 95 15.27 16.04 -3.59
C ALA A 95 15.04 14.58 -3.16
N GLY A 96 14.59 13.69 -4.09
CA GLY A 96 14.25 12.30 -3.77
C GLY A 96 12.80 12.11 -3.31
N ASP A 97 12.02 13.18 -3.19
CA ASP A 97 10.60 13.14 -2.81
C ASP A 97 9.70 12.83 -4.00
N THR A 98 9.94 11.69 -4.67
CA THR A 98 9.26 11.31 -5.93
C THR A 98 7.74 11.22 -5.78
N HIS A 99 7.23 10.81 -4.62
CA HIS A 99 5.81 10.74 -4.27
C HIS A 99 5.13 12.13 -4.14
N LEU A 100 5.90 13.21 -4.03
CA LEU A 100 5.43 14.60 -4.01
C LEU A 100 5.75 15.33 -5.31
N CYS A 101 5.85 14.60 -6.42
CA CYS A 101 6.11 15.19 -7.73
C CYS A 101 5.11 16.30 -8.05
N GLU A 102 5.62 17.46 -8.51
CA GLU A 102 4.79 18.61 -8.89
C GLU A 102 3.96 18.34 -10.16
N GLU A 103 4.40 17.39 -10.99
CA GLU A 103 3.66 16.89 -12.15
C GLU A 103 3.05 15.53 -11.75
N TYR A 104 1.89 15.56 -11.06
CA TYR A 104 1.23 14.31 -10.60
C TYR A 104 0.76 13.49 -11.79
N ASP A 105 1.18 12.23 -11.82
CA ASP A 105 0.71 11.23 -12.77
C ASP A 105 0.85 9.85 -12.13
N GLN A 106 -0.17 8.97 -12.27
CA GLN A 106 -0.21 7.70 -11.55
C GLN A 106 -0.92 6.61 -12.35
N LEU A 107 -0.31 5.42 -12.39
CA LEU A 107 -0.93 4.21 -12.93
C LEU A 107 -2.15 3.81 -12.08
N GLY A 108 -3.23 3.44 -12.74
CA GLY A 108 -4.49 3.09 -12.08
C GLY A 108 -5.38 4.28 -11.71
N PHE A 109 -4.93 5.53 -11.96
CA PHE A 109 -5.67 6.76 -11.63
C PHE A 109 -5.76 7.74 -12.79
N THR A 110 -4.62 8.25 -13.23
CA THR A 110 -4.52 9.21 -14.37
C THR A 110 -4.04 8.53 -15.64
N ARG A 111 -3.48 7.31 -15.48
CA ARG A 111 -3.07 6.39 -16.55
C ARG A 111 -3.72 5.03 -16.31
N GLY A 112 -3.80 4.21 -17.35
CA GLY A 112 -4.25 2.82 -17.23
C GLY A 112 -3.38 2.03 -16.26
N GLY A 113 -4.02 1.23 -15.41
CA GLY A 113 -3.41 0.40 -14.37
C GLY A 113 -3.52 -1.09 -14.62
N GLY A 114 -3.11 -1.87 -13.62
CA GLY A 114 -2.95 -3.33 -13.69
C GLY A 114 -4.23 -4.14 -13.84
N TYR A 115 -5.42 -3.52 -13.76
CA TYR A 115 -6.68 -4.21 -14.10
C TYR A 115 -6.89 -4.33 -15.62
N GLY A 116 -6.08 -3.65 -16.42
CA GLY A 116 -5.97 -3.93 -17.84
C GLY A 116 -4.93 -5.02 -18.11
N GLU A 117 -5.15 -5.84 -19.17
CA GLU A 117 -4.19 -6.89 -19.52
C GLU A 117 -2.82 -6.34 -19.94
N LEU A 118 -2.81 -5.14 -20.55
CA LEU A 118 -1.59 -4.47 -20.99
C LEU A 118 -1.51 -3.07 -20.40
N VAL A 119 -0.35 -2.76 -19.82
CA VAL A 119 -0.06 -1.47 -19.17
C VAL A 119 1.20 -0.89 -19.76
N VAL A 120 1.16 0.38 -20.18
CA VAL A 120 2.35 1.15 -20.56
C VAL A 120 2.84 1.94 -19.36
N ALA A 121 4.09 1.73 -18.96
CA ALA A 121 4.74 2.44 -17.87
C ALA A 121 6.07 3.06 -18.32
N PRO A 122 6.42 4.28 -17.87
CA PRO A 122 7.75 4.84 -18.13
C PRO A 122 8.84 3.92 -17.54
N ARG A 123 9.93 3.68 -18.31
CA ARG A 123 11.01 2.78 -17.87
C ARG A 123 11.49 3.03 -16.43
N ARG A 124 11.55 4.30 -16.01
CA ARG A 124 12.06 4.69 -14.69
C ARG A 124 11.26 4.17 -13.50
N VAL A 125 10.00 3.76 -13.71
CA VAL A 125 9.13 3.22 -12.65
C VAL A 125 8.95 1.71 -12.74
N VAL A 126 9.61 1.04 -13.68
CA VAL A 126 9.56 -0.41 -13.88
C VAL A 126 10.77 -1.06 -13.24
N HIS A 127 10.55 -2.02 -12.36
CA HIS A 127 11.60 -2.72 -11.63
C HIS A 127 11.59 -4.19 -11.98
N ARG A 128 12.75 -4.72 -12.44
CA ARG A 128 12.93 -6.16 -12.67
C ARG A 128 12.86 -6.90 -11.33
N LEU A 129 12.09 -7.98 -11.29
CA LEU A 129 11.99 -8.84 -10.13
C LEU A 129 13.12 -9.87 -10.11
N PRO A 130 13.78 -10.07 -8.96
CA PRO A 130 14.66 -11.22 -8.75
C PRO A 130 13.86 -12.54 -8.92
N GLU A 131 14.54 -13.60 -9.41
CA GLU A 131 13.89 -14.90 -9.72
C GLU A 131 13.12 -15.51 -8.55
N ARG A 132 13.62 -15.32 -7.33
CA ARG A 132 13.01 -15.86 -6.12
C ARG A 132 11.79 -15.09 -5.59
N VAL A 133 11.51 -13.90 -6.11
CA VAL A 133 10.33 -13.12 -5.72
C VAL A 133 9.15 -13.58 -6.56
N SER A 134 8.08 -14.07 -5.94
CA SER A 134 6.85 -14.45 -6.64
C SER A 134 6.16 -13.22 -7.22
N LEU A 135 5.32 -13.40 -8.25
CA LEU A 135 4.47 -12.31 -8.75
C LEU A 135 3.44 -11.90 -7.70
N ASP A 136 2.99 -12.82 -6.87
CA ASP A 136 2.07 -12.59 -5.75
C ASP A 136 2.68 -11.63 -4.72
N ALA A 137 3.86 -11.98 -4.19
CA ALA A 137 4.57 -11.13 -3.25
C ALA A 137 4.92 -9.76 -3.87
N ALA A 138 5.20 -9.73 -5.18
CA ALA A 138 5.53 -8.50 -5.90
C ALA A 138 4.37 -7.50 -5.96
N VAL A 139 3.10 -7.95 -6.01
CA VAL A 139 1.93 -7.06 -5.91
C VAL A 139 1.94 -6.27 -4.60
N LEU A 140 2.42 -6.88 -3.52
CA LEU A 140 2.47 -6.25 -2.19
C LEU A 140 3.64 -5.27 -2.01
N ILE A 141 4.56 -5.16 -2.98
CA ILE A 141 5.68 -4.20 -2.90
C ILE A 141 5.15 -2.75 -2.83
N GLU A 142 4.05 -2.45 -3.54
CA GLU A 142 3.44 -1.13 -3.51
C GLU A 142 3.02 -0.76 -2.08
N PRO A 143 2.05 -1.44 -1.44
CA PRO A 143 1.61 -1.08 -0.09
C PRO A 143 2.70 -1.30 0.97
N ALA A 144 3.62 -2.25 0.78
CA ALA A 144 4.78 -2.45 1.65
C ALA A 144 5.72 -1.25 1.62
N SER A 145 5.86 -0.58 0.47
CA SER A 145 6.66 0.64 0.35
C SER A 145 6.04 1.81 1.11
N VAL A 146 4.72 1.92 1.15
CA VAL A 146 3.99 2.89 2.00
C VAL A 146 4.31 2.65 3.47
N VAL A 147 4.21 1.41 3.92
CA VAL A 147 4.47 1.00 5.31
C VAL A 147 5.93 1.21 5.69
N LEU A 148 6.87 0.70 4.87
CA LEU A 148 8.29 0.81 5.17
C LEU A 148 8.73 2.29 5.26
N ARG A 149 8.19 3.16 4.38
CA ARG A 149 8.45 4.59 4.47
C ARG A 149 7.96 5.18 5.81
N GLY A 150 6.77 4.80 6.26
CA GLY A 150 6.23 5.20 7.56
C GLY A 150 7.16 4.78 8.70
N LEU A 151 7.56 3.50 8.73
CA LEU A 151 8.48 2.97 9.74
C LEU A 151 9.84 3.69 9.72
N LEU A 152 10.43 3.90 8.54
CA LEU A 152 11.69 4.64 8.42
C LEU A 152 11.58 6.09 8.92
N ARG A 153 10.42 6.73 8.79
CA ARG A 153 10.17 8.07 9.36
C ARG A 153 10.01 8.06 10.87
N ALA A 154 9.43 7.00 11.43
CA ALA A 154 9.35 6.80 12.87
C ALA A 154 10.70 6.47 13.50
N ARG A 155 11.65 5.96 12.73
CA ARG A 155 13.01 5.60 13.20
C ARG A 155 12.97 4.64 14.40
N PRO A 156 12.29 3.46 14.32
CA PRO A 156 12.29 2.53 15.44
C PRO A 156 13.71 2.07 15.77
N ALA A 157 14.06 2.09 17.04
CA ALA A 157 15.32 1.52 17.53
C ALA A 157 15.12 0.04 17.90
N ALA A 158 16.20 -0.75 17.84
CA ALA A 158 16.15 -2.13 18.34
C ALA A 158 15.76 -2.17 19.81
N GLY A 159 14.84 -3.07 20.16
CA GLY A 159 14.31 -3.21 21.53
C GLY A 159 13.14 -2.28 21.86
N GLU A 160 12.71 -1.41 20.95
CA GLU A 160 11.49 -0.62 21.14
C GLU A 160 10.22 -1.44 20.91
N SER A 161 9.13 -1.06 21.55
CA SER A 161 7.80 -1.63 21.37
C SER A 161 7.05 -0.93 20.24
N ILE A 162 6.37 -1.71 19.39
CA ILE A 162 5.63 -1.19 18.23
C ILE A 162 4.16 -1.60 18.31
N GLY A 163 3.26 -0.61 18.35
CA GLY A 163 1.82 -0.81 18.22
C GLY A 163 1.37 -0.63 16.77
N VAL A 164 0.46 -1.49 16.31
CA VAL A 164 -0.16 -1.42 14.99
C VAL A 164 -1.67 -1.28 15.17
N VAL A 165 -2.23 -0.14 14.81
CA VAL A 165 -3.68 0.14 14.94
C VAL A 165 -4.36 -0.05 13.59
N GLY A 166 -5.24 -1.05 13.52
CA GLY A 166 -5.85 -1.53 12.27
C GLY A 166 -5.04 -2.65 11.62
N VAL A 167 -5.68 -3.77 11.29
CA VAL A 167 -5.02 -4.96 10.73
C VAL A 167 -5.62 -5.33 9.37
N GLY A 168 -5.82 -4.32 8.51
CA GLY A 168 -6.02 -4.53 7.08
C GLY A 168 -4.69 -4.84 6.38
N THR A 169 -4.63 -4.73 5.05
CA THR A 169 -3.40 -4.98 4.27
C THR A 169 -2.20 -4.20 4.80
N LEU A 170 -2.35 -2.88 5.06
CA LEU A 170 -1.23 -2.06 5.58
C LEU A 170 -0.82 -2.49 6.99
N GLY A 171 -1.78 -2.85 7.86
CA GLY A 171 -1.47 -3.33 9.20
C GLY A 171 -0.76 -4.68 9.19
N ALA A 172 -1.20 -5.62 8.36
CA ALA A 172 -0.55 -6.91 8.13
C ALA A 172 0.91 -6.73 7.67
N LEU A 173 1.13 -5.85 6.68
CA LEU A 173 2.47 -5.48 6.23
C LEU A 173 3.28 -4.77 7.31
N THR A 174 2.63 -3.96 8.17
CA THR A 174 3.32 -3.29 9.27
C THR A 174 3.83 -4.30 10.30
N VAL A 175 3.02 -5.29 10.68
CA VAL A 175 3.45 -6.38 11.57
C VAL A 175 4.66 -7.11 10.99
N THR A 176 4.60 -7.47 9.70
CA THR A 176 5.69 -8.18 9.02
C THR A 176 6.98 -7.33 8.94
N LEU A 177 6.86 -6.09 8.48
CA LEU A 177 8.01 -5.19 8.27
C LEU A 177 8.60 -4.63 9.57
N ALA A 178 7.81 -4.54 10.65
CA ALA A 178 8.31 -4.11 11.95
C ALA A 178 9.44 -5.01 12.46
N ARG A 179 9.43 -6.30 12.13
CA ARG A 179 10.47 -7.25 12.52
C ARG A 179 11.88 -6.90 11.99
N LEU A 180 11.97 -6.16 10.89
CA LEU A 180 13.24 -5.66 10.37
C LEU A 180 13.96 -4.71 11.33
N PHE A 181 13.26 -4.13 12.30
CA PHE A 181 13.80 -3.19 13.30
C PHE A 181 14.11 -3.85 14.65
N SER A 182 13.99 -5.18 14.74
CA SER A 182 14.26 -5.93 15.98
C SER A 182 13.48 -5.38 17.20
N PRO A 183 12.15 -5.24 17.14
CA PRO A 183 11.36 -4.71 18.24
C PRO A 183 11.35 -5.67 19.44
N ALA A 184 11.20 -5.14 20.65
CA ALA A 184 10.97 -5.94 21.84
C ALA A 184 9.61 -6.64 21.79
N THR A 185 8.59 -5.93 21.31
CA THR A 185 7.24 -6.47 21.09
C THR A 185 6.54 -5.76 19.94
N VAL A 186 5.66 -6.49 19.26
CA VAL A 186 4.71 -5.95 18.27
C VAL A 186 3.29 -6.27 18.74
N VAL A 187 2.51 -5.23 19.04
CA VAL A 187 1.13 -5.36 19.51
C VAL A 187 0.17 -4.89 18.41
N ALA A 188 -0.74 -5.75 17.97
CA ALA A 188 -1.73 -5.40 16.95
C ALA A 188 -3.11 -5.13 17.57
N TYR A 189 -3.71 -4.01 17.21
CA TYR A 189 -5.02 -3.54 17.69
C TYR A 189 -6.01 -3.57 16.53
N GLY A 190 -7.13 -4.26 16.74
CA GLY A 190 -8.19 -4.38 15.72
C GLY A 190 -9.57 -4.51 16.34
N VAL A 191 -10.59 -4.47 15.51
CA VAL A 191 -12.00 -4.64 15.91
C VAL A 191 -12.62 -5.93 15.35
N ARG A 192 -11.85 -6.68 14.55
CA ARG A 192 -12.28 -7.92 13.92
C ARG A 192 -11.35 -9.05 14.35
N ARG A 193 -11.94 -10.14 14.85
CA ARG A 193 -11.21 -11.31 15.32
C ARG A 193 -10.33 -11.93 14.23
N GLU A 194 -10.86 -12.04 13.01
CA GLU A 194 -10.20 -12.64 11.87
C GLU A 194 -8.93 -11.88 11.48
N GLU A 195 -8.98 -10.55 11.56
CA GLU A 195 -7.80 -9.70 11.31
C GLU A 195 -6.74 -9.85 12.39
N LEU A 196 -7.15 -9.97 13.65
CA LEU A 196 -6.24 -10.23 14.77
C LEU A 196 -5.61 -11.62 14.69
N GLU A 197 -6.33 -12.62 14.19
CA GLU A 197 -5.78 -13.94 13.90
C GLU A 197 -4.72 -13.87 12.80
N LEU A 198 -4.97 -13.14 11.72
CA LEU A 198 -3.96 -12.89 10.68
C LEU A 198 -2.72 -12.18 11.25
N ALA A 199 -2.89 -11.16 12.10
CA ALA A 199 -1.77 -10.47 12.72
C ALA A 199 -0.87 -11.42 13.52
N ARG A 200 -1.45 -12.37 14.27
CA ARG A 200 -0.69 -13.39 15.00
C ARG A 200 0.10 -14.29 14.08
N LEU A 201 -0.52 -14.75 12.99
CA LEU A 201 0.15 -15.58 11.97
C LEU A 201 1.33 -14.86 11.33
N LEU A 202 1.24 -13.53 11.17
CA LEU A 202 2.29 -12.69 10.61
C LEU A 202 3.35 -12.27 11.62
N GLY A 203 3.22 -12.67 12.88
CA GLY A 203 4.23 -12.47 13.91
C GLY A 203 3.96 -11.32 14.87
N ALA A 204 2.72 -10.85 15.06
CA ALA A 204 2.39 -10.02 16.21
C ALA A 204 2.55 -10.83 17.52
N ASP A 205 3.25 -10.29 18.50
CA ASP A 205 3.45 -10.93 19.79
C ASP A 205 2.17 -10.90 20.61
N GLU A 206 1.42 -9.81 20.51
CA GLU A 206 0.14 -9.61 21.18
C GLU A 206 -0.91 -9.07 20.20
N THR A 207 -2.16 -9.38 20.46
CA THR A 207 -3.29 -8.79 19.72
C THR A 207 -4.39 -8.37 20.69
N ALA A 208 -5.01 -7.23 20.44
CA ALA A 208 -6.06 -6.68 21.28
C ALA A 208 -7.31 -6.32 20.45
N ASP A 209 -8.45 -6.82 20.88
CA ASP A 209 -9.75 -6.33 20.41
C ASP A 209 -10.07 -4.99 21.12
N VAL A 210 -10.21 -3.95 20.32
CA VAL A 210 -10.49 -2.58 20.78
C VAL A 210 -11.89 -2.10 20.42
N SER A 211 -12.78 -2.98 19.99
CA SER A 211 -14.19 -2.66 19.70
C SER A 211 -14.94 -2.05 20.89
N GLY A 212 -14.53 -2.40 22.12
CA GLY A 212 -15.05 -1.84 23.36
C GLY A 212 -14.43 -0.49 23.78
N GLY A 213 -13.56 0.11 22.96
CA GLY A 213 -12.93 1.41 23.22
C GLY A 213 -11.80 1.42 24.26
N LYS A 214 -11.48 0.29 24.88
CA LYS A 214 -10.33 0.11 25.79
C LYS A 214 -9.21 -0.61 25.07
N ALA A 215 -7.98 -0.22 25.32
CA ALA A 215 -6.80 -0.87 24.77
C ALA A 215 -5.78 -1.17 25.89
N PRO A 216 -5.10 -2.33 25.86
CA PRO A 216 -3.93 -2.53 26.70
C PRO A 216 -2.79 -1.62 26.24
N HIS A 217 -1.79 -1.43 27.10
CA HIS A 217 -0.58 -0.64 26.82
C HIS A 217 -0.82 0.83 26.47
N GLU A 218 -1.94 1.43 26.93
CA GLU A 218 -2.12 2.89 26.79
C GLU A 218 -1.02 3.63 27.57
N GLY A 219 -0.24 4.45 26.88
CA GLY A 219 0.86 5.20 27.47
C GLY A 219 2.17 4.45 27.62
N ASP A 220 2.37 3.32 26.93
CA ASP A 220 3.50 2.40 27.16
C ASP A 220 4.33 2.08 25.89
N LEU A 221 3.81 2.34 24.71
CA LEU A 221 4.47 1.97 23.45
C LEU A 221 5.43 3.06 22.95
N ASP A 222 6.57 2.64 22.37
CA ASP A 222 7.56 3.56 21.80
C ASP A 222 7.10 4.15 20.46
N VAL A 223 6.57 3.30 19.58
CA VAL A 223 6.11 3.66 18.25
C VAL A 223 4.70 3.10 18.02
N VAL A 224 3.82 3.90 17.45
CA VAL A 224 2.49 3.45 17.04
C VAL A 224 2.28 3.78 15.57
N VAL A 225 1.89 2.78 14.79
CA VAL A 225 1.57 2.92 13.37
C VAL A 225 0.05 2.77 13.19
N GLU A 226 -0.60 3.83 12.75
CA GLU A 226 -2.03 3.85 12.45
C GLU A 226 -2.26 3.57 10.96
N THR A 227 -3.04 2.52 10.66
CA THR A 227 -3.26 2.01 9.32
C THR A 227 -4.74 1.80 8.96
N ALA A 228 -5.66 2.05 9.89
CA ALA A 228 -7.09 1.85 9.68
C ALA A 228 -7.76 3.01 8.94
N GLY A 229 -7.25 4.24 9.12
CA GLY A 229 -7.83 5.42 8.52
C GLY A 229 -9.22 5.77 9.06
N ALA A 230 -9.53 5.38 10.29
CA ALA A 230 -10.79 5.74 10.95
C ALA A 230 -10.52 6.69 12.11
N VAL A 231 -11.35 7.73 12.29
CA VAL A 231 -11.15 8.72 13.36
C VAL A 231 -10.95 8.06 14.73
N PRO A 232 -11.75 7.08 15.18
CA PRO A 232 -11.52 6.41 16.47
C PRO A 232 -10.18 5.66 16.55
N ALA A 233 -9.69 5.12 15.43
CA ALA A 233 -8.39 4.45 15.38
C ALA A 233 -7.23 5.45 15.50
N ILE A 234 -7.34 6.61 14.83
CA ILE A 234 -6.37 7.69 14.95
C ILE A 234 -6.36 8.26 16.38
N GLU A 235 -7.53 8.44 17.00
CA GLU A 235 -7.65 8.86 18.39
C GLU A 235 -7.00 7.84 19.36
N LEU A 236 -7.26 6.55 19.15
CA LEU A 236 -6.60 5.48 19.90
C LEU A 236 -5.08 5.56 19.73
N ALA A 237 -4.59 5.70 18.50
CA ALA A 237 -3.17 5.80 18.21
C ALA A 237 -2.48 6.97 18.97
N THR A 238 -3.21 8.01 19.36
CA THR A 238 -2.66 9.11 20.19
C THR A 238 -2.60 8.79 21.68
N ARG A 239 -3.25 7.72 22.15
CA ARG A 239 -3.26 7.32 23.56
C ARG A 239 -2.20 6.26 23.90
N LEU A 240 -1.87 5.42 22.92
CA LEU A 240 -0.99 4.26 23.10
C LEU A 240 0.49 4.61 23.37
N PRO A 241 1.09 5.67 22.76
CA PRO A 241 2.50 5.94 22.97
C PRO A 241 2.84 6.33 24.41
N ARG A 242 4.02 5.94 24.89
CA ARG A 242 4.62 6.48 26.10
C ARG A 242 4.99 7.96 25.93
N GLU A 243 5.41 8.62 26.98
CA GLU A 243 6.03 9.95 26.88
C GLU A 243 7.28 9.89 26.02
N GLY A 244 7.44 10.86 25.10
CA GLY A 244 8.47 10.88 24.07
C GLY A 244 8.26 9.86 22.95
N GLY A 245 7.09 9.22 22.87
CA GLY A 245 6.76 8.25 21.84
C GLY A 245 6.38 8.88 20.49
N ARG A 246 6.26 8.04 19.47
CA ARG A 246 6.04 8.47 18.06
C ARG A 246 4.82 7.79 17.48
N ILE A 247 4.04 8.56 16.70
CA ILE A 247 2.85 8.09 15.99
C ILE A 247 3.07 8.29 14.51
N VAL A 248 2.88 7.25 13.72
CA VAL A 248 2.85 7.34 12.25
C VAL A 248 1.42 7.13 11.78
N ALA A 249 0.86 8.13 11.10
CA ALA A 249 -0.44 8.03 10.47
C ALA A 249 -0.26 7.68 8.98
N LEU A 250 -0.74 6.51 8.57
CA LEU A 250 -0.79 6.00 7.21
C LEU A 250 -2.23 5.95 6.68
N GLY A 251 -3.19 5.67 7.57
CA GLY A 251 -4.58 5.57 7.22
C GLY A 251 -5.18 6.93 6.81
N ILE A 252 -6.09 6.92 5.84
CA ILE A 252 -6.82 8.11 5.35
C ILE A 252 -8.26 8.00 5.82
N ALA A 253 -8.71 8.98 6.62
CA ALA A 253 -10.06 8.97 7.21
C ALA A 253 -11.16 9.43 6.24
N GLY A 254 -10.79 10.03 5.12
CA GLY A 254 -11.69 10.66 4.16
C GLY A 254 -11.80 12.17 4.36
N GLU A 255 -12.25 12.86 3.30
CA GLU A 255 -12.37 14.31 3.30
C GLU A 255 -13.40 14.80 4.32
N GLY A 256 -13.12 15.92 4.99
CA GLY A 256 -14.01 16.54 5.98
C GLY A 256 -14.11 15.81 7.32
N ARG A 257 -13.32 14.76 7.56
CA ARG A 257 -13.25 14.11 8.87
C ARG A 257 -12.27 14.86 9.78
N GLU A 258 -12.70 15.14 11.00
CA GLU A 258 -11.93 15.88 11.98
C GLU A 258 -11.46 14.96 13.11
N LEU A 259 -10.22 15.16 13.58
CA LEU A 259 -9.65 14.49 14.72
C LEU A 259 -9.84 15.37 15.97
N CYS A 260 -10.52 14.83 17.00
CA CYS A 260 -10.72 15.51 18.27
C CYS A 260 -9.84 14.89 19.36
N VAL A 261 -8.74 15.55 19.67
CA VAL A 261 -7.82 15.15 20.75
C VAL A 261 -7.52 16.33 21.67
N PRO A 262 -7.24 16.11 22.96
CA PRO A 262 -6.82 17.21 23.87
C PRO A 262 -5.60 17.93 23.30
N ALA A 263 -5.68 19.26 23.18
CA ALA A 263 -4.64 20.08 22.53
C ALA A 263 -3.25 19.88 23.16
N ASP A 264 -3.20 19.80 24.49
CA ASP A 264 -1.95 19.69 25.25
C ASP A 264 -1.33 18.29 25.24
N ARG A 265 -2.04 17.28 24.70
CA ARG A 265 -1.56 15.88 24.68
C ARG A 265 -0.18 15.74 24.07
N PHE A 266 0.04 16.39 22.92
CA PHE A 266 1.31 16.28 22.19
C PHE A 266 2.44 17.01 22.93
N VAL A 267 2.17 18.18 23.51
CA VAL A 267 3.17 19.00 24.22
C VAL A 267 3.53 18.37 25.57
N LEU A 268 2.52 18.06 26.39
CA LEU A 268 2.74 17.56 27.76
C LEU A 268 3.35 16.15 27.80
N ARG A 269 3.18 15.38 26.73
CA ARG A 269 3.74 14.03 26.62
C ARG A 269 4.89 13.93 25.63
N ASP A 270 5.36 15.05 25.08
CA ASP A 270 6.47 15.11 24.12
C ASP A 270 6.29 14.14 22.92
N LEU A 271 5.07 14.09 22.35
CA LEU A 271 4.74 13.14 21.28
C LEU A 271 5.06 13.69 19.88
N GLU A 272 5.64 12.85 19.03
CA GLU A 272 5.75 13.14 17.60
C GLU A 272 4.56 12.54 16.83
N LEU A 273 3.84 13.36 16.05
CA LEU A 273 2.84 12.90 15.07
C LEU A 273 3.37 13.05 13.65
N ILE A 274 3.51 11.95 12.95
CA ILE A 274 4.17 11.85 11.65
C ILE A 274 3.14 11.38 10.59
N GLY A 275 2.65 12.29 9.76
CA GLY A 275 1.87 11.90 8.57
C GLY A 275 2.78 11.32 7.49
N SER A 276 2.42 10.21 6.85
CA SER A 276 3.22 9.61 5.78
C SER A 276 2.34 9.13 4.64
N VAL A 277 2.47 9.75 3.45
CA VAL A 277 1.71 9.40 2.25
C VAL A 277 2.62 8.81 1.19
N GLY A 278 2.20 7.68 0.59
CA GLY A 278 2.94 7.05 -0.50
C GLY A 278 4.36 6.61 -0.12
N TYR A 279 5.21 6.52 -1.12
CA TYR A 279 6.59 6.03 -1.01
C TYR A 279 7.51 6.79 -1.98
N THR A 280 8.81 6.70 -1.76
CA THR A 280 9.83 7.16 -2.71
C THR A 280 10.41 5.96 -3.46
N THR A 281 10.95 6.18 -4.65
CA THR A 281 11.67 5.16 -5.43
C THR A 281 12.79 4.47 -4.61
N ALA A 282 13.47 5.22 -3.75
CA ALA A 282 14.51 4.67 -2.87
C ALA A 282 13.94 3.67 -1.85
N VAL A 283 12.77 3.96 -1.28
CA VAL A 283 12.09 3.03 -0.35
C VAL A 283 11.56 1.82 -1.10
N TRP A 284 11.02 2.01 -2.30
CA TRP A 284 10.60 0.91 -3.18
C TRP A 284 11.75 -0.08 -3.43
N GLY A 285 12.92 0.41 -3.84
CA GLY A 285 14.11 -0.42 -4.03
C GLY A 285 14.47 -1.24 -2.78
N ARG A 286 14.37 -0.64 -1.59
CA ARG A 286 14.60 -1.35 -0.32
C ARG A 286 13.59 -2.48 -0.05
N VAL A 287 12.31 -2.28 -0.38
CA VAL A 287 11.32 -3.36 -0.25
C VAL A 287 11.67 -4.52 -1.17
N VAL A 288 12.05 -4.25 -2.42
CA VAL A 288 12.51 -5.29 -3.36
C VAL A 288 13.73 -6.03 -2.80
N GLU A 289 14.71 -5.31 -2.24
CA GLU A 289 15.92 -5.88 -1.64
C GLU A 289 15.62 -6.78 -0.45
N VAL A 290 14.80 -6.34 0.52
CA VAL A 290 14.50 -7.14 1.73
C VAL A 290 13.68 -8.37 1.39
N LEU A 291 12.74 -8.27 0.44
CA LEU A 291 11.97 -9.38 -0.07
C LEU A 291 12.87 -10.36 -0.84
N ALA A 292 13.74 -9.85 -1.70
CA ALA A 292 14.76 -10.61 -2.40
C ALA A 292 15.79 -11.24 -1.47
N ALA A 293 16.10 -10.68 -0.33
CA ALA A 293 16.95 -11.27 0.70
C ALA A 293 16.24 -12.36 1.52
N GLY A 294 14.93 -12.55 1.37
CA GLY A 294 14.14 -13.47 2.19
C GLY A 294 14.04 -13.03 3.65
N LEU A 295 14.20 -11.72 3.91
CA LEU A 295 14.08 -11.15 5.26
C LEU A 295 12.62 -10.97 5.67
N VAL A 296 11.72 -10.94 4.71
CA VAL A 296 10.27 -10.86 4.88
C VAL A 296 9.58 -11.80 3.89
N ASP A 297 8.40 -12.26 4.27
CA ASP A 297 7.51 -13.05 3.44
C ASP A 297 6.14 -12.39 3.38
N PHE A 298 5.67 -12.07 2.16
CA PHE A 298 4.37 -11.45 1.93
C PHE A 298 3.31 -12.44 1.46
N ASP A 299 3.67 -13.66 1.06
CA ASP A 299 2.73 -14.64 0.53
C ASP A 299 1.58 -14.94 1.50
N PRO A 300 1.77 -15.04 2.84
CA PRO A 300 0.68 -15.28 3.78
C PRO A 300 -0.37 -14.14 3.87
N ILE A 301 -0.03 -12.94 3.36
CA ILE A 301 -0.96 -11.80 3.34
C ILE A 301 -1.94 -11.92 2.17
N VAL A 302 -1.60 -12.66 1.11
CA VAL A 302 -2.49 -12.92 -0.02
C VAL A 302 -3.49 -14.02 0.37
N THR A 303 -4.75 -13.64 0.54
CA THR A 303 -5.79 -14.56 1.03
C THR A 303 -6.77 -15.03 -0.06
N HIS A 304 -6.99 -14.23 -1.09
CA HIS A 304 -7.97 -14.53 -2.13
C HIS A 304 -7.47 -14.18 -3.52
N ARG A 305 -7.93 -14.94 -4.51
CA ARG A 305 -7.70 -14.68 -5.93
C ARG A 305 -8.99 -14.82 -6.70
N PHE A 306 -9.21 -13.92 -7.64
CA PHE A 306 -10.33 -13.95 -8.56
C PHE A 306 -9.83 -13.73 -9.98
N PRO A 307 -10.40 -14.41 -10.98
CA PRO A 307 -10.22 -14.00 -12.37
C PRO A 307 -10.61 -12.52 -12.55
N ALA A 308 -9.91 -11.79 -13.40
CA ALA A 308 -10.14 -10.35 -13.60
C ALA A 308 -11.59 -10.02 -13.99
N GLU A 309 -12.27 -10.95 -14.69
CA GLU A 309 -13.68 -10.85 -15.07
C GLU A 309 -14.62 -10.86 -13.84
N ARG A 310 -14.16 -11.41 -12.73
CA ARG A 310 -14.90 -11.49 -11.45
C ARG A 310 -14.52 -10.37 -10.47
N PHE A 311 -14.06 -9.23 -10.97
CA PHE A 311 -13.64 -8.09 -10.13
C PHE A 311 -14.75 -7.62 -9.17
N GLU A 312 -16.04 -7.74 -9.54
CA GLU A 312 -17.17 -7.38 -8.66
C GLU A 312 -17.21 -8.24 -7.40
N ASP A 313 -16.91 -9.54 -7.52
CA ASP A 313 -16.83 -10.43 -6.37
C ASP A 313 -15.67 -10.05 -5.45
N ALA A 314 -14.51 -9.68 -6.03
CA ALA A 314 -13.36 -9.20 -5.30
C ALA A 314 -13.66 -7.88 -4.56
N PHE A 315 -14.35 -6.93 -5.20
CA PHE A 315 -14.76 -5.66 -4.58
C PHE A 315 -15.78 -5.88 -3.47
N ARG A 316 -16.75 -6.78 -3.69
CA ARG A 316 -17.72 -7.16 -2.65
C ARG A 316 -17.02 -7.75 -1.43
N LEU A 317 -16.11 -8.71 -1.61
CA LEU A 317 -15.34 -9.30 -0.53
C LEU A 317 -14.54 -8.24 0.25
N MET A 318 -13.90 -7.29 -0.44
CA MET A 318 -13.15 -6.20 0.19
C MET A 318 -14.05 -5.25 0.99
N THR A 319 -15.33 -5.13 0.63
CA THR A 319 -16.31 -4.28 1.31
C THR A 319 -16.93 -5.01 2.50
N GLU A 320 -17.39 -6.23 2.30
CA GLU A 320 -18.09 -7.06 3.31
C GLU A 320 -17.09 -7.68 4.30
N ARG A 321 -15.88 -8.03 3.83
CA ARG A 321 -14.77 -8.57 4.63
C ARG A 321 -15.18 -9.81 5.43
N GLU A 322 -15.89 -10.75 4.81
CA GLU A 322 -16.25 -12.02 5.43
C GLU A 322 -15.01 -12.93 5.61
N GLY A 323 -14.77 -13.38 6.83
CA GLY A 323 -13.61 -14.21 7.18
C GLY A 323 -12.30 -13.42 7.23
N ILE A 324 -11.18 -14.14 7.03
CA ILE A 324 -9.84 -13.54 7.02
C ILE A 324 -9.59 -12.93 5.63
N VAL A 325 -9.60 -11.62 5.54
CA VAL A 325 -9.36 -10.86 4.30
C VAL A 325 -8.10 -10.02 4.46
N GLY A 326 -6.98 -10.49 3.91
CA GLY A 326 -5.73 -9.77 3.74
C GLY A 326 -5.68 -9.02 2.39
N LYS A 327 -4.80 -9.45 1.49
CA LYS A 327 -4.78 -8.97 0.10
C LYS A 327 -5.62 -9.86 -0.80
N VAL A 328 -6.46 -9.24 -1.61
CA VAL A 328 -7.24 -9.87 -2.68
C VAL A 328 -6.56 -9.55 -4.01
N LEU A 329 -6.35 -10.56 -4.84
CA LEU A 329 -5.74 -10.42 -6.17
C LEU A 329 -6.75 -10.68 -7.27
N LEU A 330 -6.62 -9.93 -8.36
CA LEU A 330 -7.21 -10.22 -9.67
C LEU A 330 -6.13 -10.87 -10.55
N GLU A 331 -6.49 -11.96 -11.22
CA GLU A 331 -5.61 -12.72 -12.11
C GLU A 331 -6.05 -12.51 -13.56
N HIS A 332 -5.12 -12.13 -14.43
CA HIS A 332 -5.33 -12.14 -15.87
C HIS A 332 -5.03 -13.52 -16.43
N GLY A 333 -5.97 -14.07 -17.19
CA GLY A 333 -5.78 -15.30 -17.96
C GLY A 333 -4.53 -15.19 -18.84
N GLY A 334 -3.73 -16.27 -18.89
CA GLY A 334 -2.44 -16.31 -19.60
C GLY A 334 -2.56 -16.21 -21.11
#